data_71ec8ee4212b8b2cd8de4f46ca7432bf
#
_entry.id   71ec8ee4212b8b2cd8de4f46ca7432bf
#
_cell.length_a   1.000
_cell.length_b   1.000
_cell.length_c   1.000
_cell.angle_alpha   90.00
_cell.angle_beta   90.00
_cell.angle_gamma   90.00
#
_symmetry.space_group_name_H-M   'P 1'
#
loop_
_entity.id
_entity.type
_entity.pdbx_description
1 polymer ?
#
loop_
_entity_poly.entity_id
_entity_poly.type
_entity_poly.pdbx_seq_one_letter_code
_entity_poly.pdbx_strand_id
1 'polypeptide(L)'
;NGVHQDPQYNVIYRNINMIRSFVDACESKKLIAWAGMAQIDGAHNANATAREAWKVMPELMVQHGINAIFSARVGINKKNICLSTVPPTATPAPCVYMDLPYAVALRDLFHEYRMRAQMNTKYIESSTREATVTHVLNMFISKLTRADIQSTITPDEGRNVPWHIYNMEACDTAKQTLVGLDGLMEMVELKKDGPLREMARDIKERACLFMEEIVENG
;
A
#
# COMPACT_ATOMS: atom_id res chain seq x y z
N ASN A 1 2.41 -11.59 -14.49
CA ASN A 1 2.88 -12.30 -13.29
C ASN A 1 3.71 -11.36 -12.43
N GLY A 2 3.52 -11.40 -11.11
CA GLY A 2 4.23 -10.54 -10.15
C GLY A 2 4.55 -11.30 -8.87
N VAL A 3 5.54 -10.82 -8.14
CA VAL A 3 5.96 -11.34 -6.83
C VAL A 3 5.78 -10.24 -5.80
N HIS A 4 5.04 -10.56 -4.74
CA HIS A 4 4.93 -9.69 -3.57
C HIS A 4 6.08 -9.96 -2.61
N GLN A 5 6.75 -8.92 -2.15
CA GLN A 5 7.91 -9.04 -1.28
C GLN A 5 7.85 -8.00 -0.15
N ASP A 6 7.91 -8.50 1.07
CA ASP A 6 7.90 -7.72 2.31
C ASP A 6 9.22 -7.91 3.08
N PRO A 7 10.31 -7.26 2.70
CA PRO A 7 11.61 -7.46 3.37
C PRO A 7 11.57 -7.08 4.85
N GLN A 8 10.76 -6.10 5.23
CA GLN A 8 10.62 -5.64 6.61
C GLN A 8 9.94 -6.68 7.52
N TYR A 9 9.08 -7.53 6.96
CA TYR A 9 8.39 -8.57 7.71
C TYR A 9 9.36 -9.52 8.43
N ASN A 10 10.41 -9.90 7.75
CA ASN A 10 11.42 -10.79 8.31
C ASN A 10 12.16 -10.19 9.49
N VAL A 11 12.44 -8.89 9.45
CA VAL A 11 13.13 -8.17 10.54
C VAL A 11 12.21 -7.97 11.73
N ILE A 12 10.98 -7.50 11.49
CA ILE A 12 10.05 -7.08 12.54
C ILE A 12 9.42 -8.28 13.24
N TYR A 13 8.94 -9.25 12.46
CA TYR A 13 8.16 -10.37 13.02
C TYR A 13 8.95 -11.65 13.25
N ARG A 14 10.01 -11.87 12.49
CA ARG A 14 10.80 -13.10 12.56
C ARG A 14 12.13 -12.92 13.26
N ASN A 15 12.43 -11.69 13.71
CA ASN A 15 13.67 -11.33 14.37
C ASN A 15 14.92 -11.84 13.60
N ILE A 16 14.84 -11.78 12.28
CA ILE A 16 15.98 -12.13 11.40
C ILE A 16 16.93 -10.95 11.35
N ASN A 17 18.22 -11.24 11.31
CA ASN A 17 19.25 -10.22 11.18
C ASN A 17 18.95 -9.29 9.98
N MET A 18 18.99 -7.98 10.21
CA MET A 18 18.62 -6.98 9.22
C MET A 18 19.52 -7.03 7.98
N ILE A 19 20.83 -7.21 8.16
CA ILE A 19 21.78 -7.30 7.05
C ILE A 19 21.49 -8.54 6.20
N ARG A 20 21.24 -9.67 6.83
CA ARG A 20 20.85 -10.90 6.14
C ARG A 20 19.56 -10.73 5.35
N SER A 21 18.55 -10.13 5.97
CA SER A 21 17.26 -9.88 5.30
C SER A 21 17.41 -8.95 4.09
N PHE A 22 18.28 -7.95 4.20
CA PHE A 22 18.60 -7.05 3.09
C PHE A 22 19.31 -7.78 1.94
N VAL A 23 20.31 -8.62 2.23
CA VAL A 23 21.00 -9.43 1.21
C VAL A 23 20.01 -10.37 0.52
N ASP A 24 19.19 -11.09 1.27
CA ASP A 24 18.20 -12.01 0.72
C ASP A 24 17.17 -11.27 -0.15
N ALA A 25 16.78 -10.05 0.23
CA ALA A 25 15.91 -9.19 -0.56
C ALA A 25 16.60 -8.76 -1.88
N CYS A 26 17.90 -8.43 -1.84
CA CYS A 26 18.68 -8.11 -3.04
C CYS A 26 18.70 -9.28 -4.02
N GLU A 27 19.04 -10.46 -3.53
CA GLU A 27 19.16 -11.65 -4.38
C GLU A 27 17.80 -12.05 -4.97
N SER A 28 16.74 -12.03 -4.18
CA SER A 28 15.41 -12.33 -4.69
C SER A 28 14.93 -11.30 -5.72
N LYS A 29 15.24 -10.00 -5.53
CA LYS A 29 14.91 -8.96 -6.53
C LYS A 29 15.70 -9.14 -7.84
N LYS A 30 16.96 -9.59 -7.79
CA LYS A 30 17.73 -9.93 -9.00
C LYS A 30 17.06 -11.07 -9.77
N LEU A 31 16.57 -12.10 -9.07
CA LEU A 31 15.83 -13.20 -9.70
C LEU A 31 14.51 -12.71 -10.32
N ILE A 32 13.78 -11.83 -9.66
CA ILE A 32 12.56 -11.20 -10.19
C ILE A 32 12.88 -10.41 -11.47
N ALA A 33 13.97 -9.62 -11.45
CA ALA A 33 14.42 -8.86 -12.62
C ALA A 33 14.80 -9.77 -13.78
N TRP A 34 15.58 -10.82 -13.49
CA TRP A 34 15.98 -11.81 -14.49
C TRP A 34 14.78 -12.56 -15.11
N ALA A 35 13.78 -12.88 -14.29
CA ALA A 35 12.56 -13.54 -14.77
C ALA A 35 11.60 -12.58 -15.52
N GLY A 36 11.89 -11.29 -15.58
CA GLY A 36 11.03 -10.28 -16.19
C GLY A 36 9.68 -10.09 -15.47
N MET A 37 9.61 -10.44 -14.20
CA MET A 37 8.39 -10.36 -13.38
C MET A 37 8.21 -8.98 -12.76
N ALA A 38 6.98 -8.66 -12.38
CA ALA A 38 6.69 -7.46 -11.60
C ALA A 38 7.04 -7.68 -10.12
N GLN A 39 7.66 -6.67 -9.53
CA GLN A 39 7.86 -6.57 -8.09
C GLN A 39 6.71 -5.78 -7.47
N ILE A 40 5.99 -6.39 -6.55
CA ILE A 40 4.98 -5.72 -5.75
C ILE A 40 5.59 -5.38 -4.40
N ASP A 41 5.62 -4.10 -4.08
CA ASP A 41 6.16 -3.61 -2.81
C ASP A 41 5.21 -3.93 -1.65
N GLY A 42 5.78 -4.36 -0.54
CA GLY A 42 5.09 -4.77 0.65
C GLY A 42 5.31 -3.86 1.86
N ALA A 43 5.16 -2.55 1.71
CA ALA A 43 5.27 -1.61 2.84
C ALA A 43 4.15 -1.74 3.88
N HIS A 44 3.10 -2.51 3.61
CA HIS A 44 1.94 -2.64 4.48
C HIS A 44 2.21 -3.28 5.85
N ASN A 45 3.32 -3.99 6.02
CA ASN A 45 3.68 -4.53 7.32
C ASN A 45 4.01 -3.45 8.36
N ALA A 46 4.50 -2.29 7.93
CA ALA A 46 4.64 -1.14 8.80
C ALA A 46 3.27 -0.66 9.31
N ASN A 47 2.25 -0.66 8.45
CA ASN A 47 0.87 -0.34 8.85
C ASN A 47 0.29 -1.38 9.81
N ALA A 48 0.58 -2.67 9.60
CA ALA A 48 0.10 -3.74 10.47
C ALA A 48 0.72 -3.70 11.87
N THR A 49 1.93 -3.20 12.03
CA THR A 49 2.62 -3.04 13.33
C THR A 49 2.32 -1.74 14.03
N ALA A 50 2.17 -0.66 13.28
CA ALA A 50 1.86 0.65 13.84
C ALA A 50 0.36 0.78 14.07
N ARG A 51 -0.08 0.72 15.33
CA ARG A 51 -1.51 0.91 15.68
C ARG A 51 -2.10 2.20 15.18
N GLU A 52 -1.26 3.17 14.91
CA GLU A 52 -1.62 4.51 14.49
C GLU A 52 -0.81 4.90 13.24
N ALA A 53 -0.88 4.05 12.22
CA ALA A 53 -0.16 4.24 10.96
C ALA A 53 -0.42 5.60 10.30
N TRP A 54 -1.59 6.19 10.57
CA TRP A 54 -1.93 7.53 10.13
C TRP A 54 -1.03 8.63 10.72
N LYS A 55 -0.33 8.37 11.84
CA LYS A 55 0.64 9.30 12.43
C LYS A 55 2.01 9.26 11.73
N VAL A 56 2.29 8.19 11.01
CA VAL A 56 3.58 7.91 10.36
C VAL A 56 3.46 7.81 8.83
N MET A 57 2.54 8.54 8.24
CA MET A 57 2.34 8.56 6.78
C MET A 57 3.58 9.01 6.00
N PRO A 58 4.33 10.03 6.42
CA PRO A 58 5.57 10.44 5.74
C PRO A 58 6.62 9.34 5.74
N GLU A 59 6.80 8.66 6.86
CA GLU A 59 7.76 7.55 7.01
C GLU A 59 7.40 6.36 6.12
N LEU A 60 6.10 6.05 5.99
CA LEU A 60 5.61 5.04 5.04
C LEU A 60 5.89 5.44 3.59
N MET A 61 5.75 6.73 3.28
CA MET A 61 6.05 7.28 1.96
C MET A 61 7.54 7.12 1.62
N VAL A 62 8.41 7.44 2.55
CA VAL A 62 9.87 7.26 2.42
C VAL A 62 10.22 5.79 2.21
N GLN A 63 9.58 4.88 2.96
CA GLN A 63 9.78 3.44 2.78
C GLN A 63 9.43 2.98 1.34
N HIS A 64 8.36 3.48 0.75
CA HIS A 64 8.04 3.21 -0.65
C HIS A 64 9.12 3.73 -1.60
N GLY A 65 9.64 4.94 -1.34
CA GLY A 65 10.74 5.52 -2.10
C GLY A 65 12.01 4.66 -2.05
N ILE A 66 12.42 4.24 -0.86
CA ILE A 66 13.59 3.36 -0.67
C ILE A 66 13.39 2.03 -1.40
N ASN A 67 12.23 1.40 -1.26
CA ASN A 67 11.93 0.14 -1.94
C ASN A 67 11.93 0.28 -3.47
N ALA A 68 11.40 1.40 -4.00
CA ALA A 68 11.40 1.68 -5.42
C ALA A 68 12.83 1.86 -5.96
N ILE A 69 13.65 2.67 -5.29
CA ILE A 69 15.05 2.90 -5.65
C ILE A 69 15.84 1.59 -5.60
N PHE A 70 15.66 0.82 -4.54
CA PHE A 70 16.32 -0.45 -4.36
C PHE A 70 15.95 -1.46 -5.46
N SER A 71 14.66 -1.59 -5.77
CA SER A 71 14.19 -2.47 -6.85
C SER A 71 14.73 -2.05 -8.22
N ALA A 72 14.80 -0.75 -8.50
CA ALA A 72 15.36 -0.24 -9.74
C ALA A 72 16.89 -0.48 -9.83
N ARG A 73 17.63 -0.30 -8.73
CA ARG A 73 19.09 -0.52 -8.68
C ARG A 73 19.51 -1.97 -8.90
N VAL A 74 18.69 -2.92 -8.50
CA VAL A 74 18.98 -4.36 -8.76
C VAL A 74 18.54 -4.82 -10.15
N GLY A 75 18.00 -3.92 -10.99
CA GLY A 75 17.72 -4.16 -12.40
C GLY A 75 16.24 -4.41 -12.74
N ILE A 76 15.31 -4.21 -11.80
CA ILE A 76 13.88 -4.29 -12.14
C ILE A 76 13.48 -3.04 -12.93
N ASN A 77 12.85 -3.23 -14.09
CA ASN A 77 12.33 -2.13 -14.88
C ASN A 77 11.27 -1.36 -14.08
N LYS A 78 11.32 -0.02 -14.09
CA LYS A 78 10.36 0.84 -13.38
C LYS A 78 8.89 0.46 -13.65
N LYS A 79 8.56 0.09 -14.89
CA LYS A 79 7.21 -0.36 -15.28
C LYS A 79 6.76 -1.66 -14.59
N ASN A 80 7.71 -2.41 -14.05
CA ASN A 80 7.48 -3.66 -13.32
C ASN A 80 7.55 -3.47 -11.80
N ILE A 81 7.77 -2.26 -11.32
CA ILE A 81 7.72 -1.94 -9.88
C ILE A 81 6.33 -1.42 -9.56
N CYS A 82 5.69 -2.07 -8.59
CA CYS A 82 4.36 -1.72 -8.11
C CYS A 82 4.43 -1.37 -6.62
N LEU A 83 4.07 -0.14 -6.28
CA LEU A 83 4.07 0.35 -4.90
C LEU A 83 2.69 0.14 -4.28
N SER A 84 2.64 -0.25 -3.02
CA SER A 84 1.40 -0.52 -2.33
C SER A 84 0.84 0.71 -1.64
N THR A 85 -0.36 1.14 -2.06
CA THR A 85 -1.14 2.13 -1.32
C THR A 85 -1.92 1.43 -0.21
N VAL A 86 -1.26 1.06 0.87
CA VAL A 86 -1.98 0.50 2.01
C VAL A 86 -2.59 1.64 2.81
N PRO A 87 -3.93 1.71 2.90
CA PRO A 87 -4.56 2.77 3.67
C PRO A 87 -4.16 2.68 5.13
N PRO A 88 -3.79 3.81 5.75
CA PRO A 88 -3.35 3.83 7.14
C PRO A 88 -4.48 3.65 8.15
N THR A 89 -5.73 3.70 7.73
CA THR A 89 -6.89 3.55 8.62
C THR A 89 -7.85 2.44 8.21
N ALA A 90 -8.81 2.15 9.08
CA ALA A 90 -9.93 1.25 8.83
C ALA A 90 -11.14 1.72 9.65
N THR A 91 -12.36 1.33 9.25
CA THR A 91 -13.56 1.65 10.03
C THR A 91 -13.42 1.14 11.49
N PRO A 92 -13.91 1.91 12.47
CA PRO A 92 -14.77 3.09 12.38
C PRO A 92 -14.08 4.44 12.19
N ALA A 93 -12.78 4.48 11.89
CA ALA A 93 -12.10 5.73 11.60
C ALA A 93 -12.65 6.39 10.31
N PRO A 94 -12.47 7.71 10.13
CA PRO A 94 -12.92 8.42 8.92
C PRO A 94 -11.99 8.15 7.73
N CYS A 95 -12.03 6.91 7.21
CA CYS A 95 -11.11 6.37 6.21
C CYS A 95 -10.94 7.30 5.00
N VAL A 96 -12.02 7.79 4.41
CA VAL A 96 -11.92 8.65 3.22
C VAL A 96 -11.16 9.94 3.52
N TYR A 97 -11.41 10.53 4.68
CA TYR A 97 -10.75 11.78 5.10
C TYR A 97 -9.24 11.60 5.33
N MET A 98 -8.83 10.45 5.86
CA MET A 98 -7.43 10.19 6.23
C MET A 98 -6.65 9.49 5.13
N ASP A 99 -7.26 8.50 4.47
CA ASP A 99 -6.54 7.63 3.54
C ASP A 99 -6.47 8.19 2.12
N LEU A 100 -7.47 8.97 1.70
CA LEU A 100 -7.46 9.57 0.35
C LEU A 100 -6.32 10.57 0.15
N PRO A 101 -6.02 11.50 1.08
CA PRO A 101 -4.85 12.37 0.96
C PRO A 101 -3.53 11.62 0.86
N TYR A 102 -3.36 10.55 1.63
CA TYR A 102 -2.19 9.68 1.57
C TYR A 102 -2.06 9.00 0.20
N ALA A 103 -3.14 8.42 -0.31
CA ALA A 103 -3.15 7.78 -1.63
C ALA A 103 -2.88 8.78 -2.77
N VAL A 104 -3.41 10.01 -2.66
CA VAL A 104 -3.11 11.11 -3.60
C VAL A 104 -1.64 11.51 -3.52
N ALA A 105 -1.09 11.69 -2.32
CA ALA A 105 0.33 12.02 -2.14
C ALA A 105 1.25 10.95 -2.74
N LEU A 106 0.95 9.68 -2.51
CA LEU A 106 1.71 8.57 -3.09
C LEU A 106 1.65 8.57 -4.63
N ARG A 107 0.45 8.75 -5.19
CA ARG A 107 0.29 8.82 -6.65
C ARG A 107 1.03 10.02 -7.26
N ASP A 108 1.00 11.16 -6.60
CA ASP A 108 1.71 12.37 -7.06
C ASP A 108 3.25 12.18 -7.08
N LEU A 109 3.81 11.60 -6.00
CA LEU A 109 5.26 11.36 -5.89
C LEU A 109 5.76 10.25 -6.81
N PHE A 110 4.99 9.18 -6.94
CA PHE A 110 5.40 7.97 -7.64
C PHE A 110 4.57 7.69 -8.90
N HIS A 111 4.21 8.74 -9.64
CA HIS A 111 3.38 8.63 -10.83
C HIS A 111 3.97 7.76 -11.95
N GLU A 112 5.29 7.56 -11.97
CA GLU A 112 5.98 6.69 -12.93
C GLU A 112 5.86 5.19 -12.61
N TYR A 113 5.42 4.86 -11.40
CA TYR A 113 5.29 3.48 -10.94
C TYR A 113 3.84 3.01 -10.97
N ARG A 114 3.66 1.70 -11.02
CA ARG A 114 2.34 1.11 -10.83
C ARG A 114 1.94 1.17 -9.36
N MET A 115 0.63 1.19 -9.11
CA MET A 115 0.06 1.25 -7.77
C MET A 115 -0.82 0.03 -7.51
N ARG A 116 -0.58 -0.62 -6.39
CA ARG A 116 -1.44 -1.65 -5.82
C ARG A 116 -2.19 -1.08 -4.64
N ALA A 117 -3.51 -1.14 -4.66
CA ALA A 117 -4.32 -0.84 -3.50
C ALA A 117 -4.57 -2.11 -2.68
N GLN A 118 -4.48 -1.99 -1.37
CA GLN A 118 -4.71 -3.07 -0.42
C GLN A 118 -5.49 -2.54 0.77
N MET A 119 -6.26 -3.39 1.41
CA MET A 119 -6.97 -3.09 2.64
C MET A 119 -6.02 -3.15 3.85
N ASN A 120 -6.25 -2.30 4.84
CA ASN A 120 -5.60 -2.43 6.14
C ASN A 120 -6.27 -3.55 6.96
N THR A 121 -5.49 -4.55 7.37
CA THR A 121 -6.00 -5.73 8.07
C THR A 121 -6.06 -5.57 9.58
N LYS A 122 -5.39 -4.59 10.14
CA LYS A 122 -5.17 -4.50 11.58
C LYS A 122 -6.43 -4.28 12.40
N TYR A 123 -7.37 -3.54 11.84
CA TYR A 123 -8.59 -3.17 12.54
C TYR A 123 -9.77 -4.14 12.30
N ILE A 124 -9.51 -5.21 11.57
CA ILE A 124 -10.50 -6.27 11.31
C ILE A 124 -10.65 -7.19 12.53
N GLU A 125 -10.60 -6.60 13.72
CA GLU A 125 -10.65 -7.45 14.93
C GLU A 125 -12.06 -7.84 15.32
N SER A 126 -13.07 -7.20 14.82
CA SER A 126 -14.38 -7.30 15.43
C SER A 126 -15.45 -7.93 14.55
N SER A 127 -15.52 -7.65 13.27
CA SER A 127 -16.57 -8.26 12.45
C SER A 127 -16.25 -8.31 10.96
N THR A 128 -16.77 -9.36 10.31
CA THR A 128 -16.74 -9.50 8.84
C THR A 128 -17.37 -8.30 8.14
N ARG A 129 -18.41 -7.72 8.74
CA ARG A 129 -19.10 -6.54 8.20
C ARG A 129 -18.19 -5.31 8.19
N GLU A 130 -17.48 -5.03 9.27
CA GLU A 130 -16.53 -3.89 9.32
C GLU A 130 -15.39 -4.08 8.32
N ALA A 131 -14.89 -5.30 8.19
CA ALA A 131 -13.90 -5.65 7.18
C ALA A 131 -14.42 -5.38 5.77
N THR A 132 -15.65 -5.81 5.46
CA THR A 132 -16.28 -5.59 4.15
C THR A 132 -16.47 -4.10 3.87
N VAL A 133 -16.97 -3.32 4.83
CA VAL A 133 -17.13 -1.87 4.67
C VAL A 133 -15.79 -1.18 4.44
N THR A 134 -14.76 -1.52 5.22
CA THR A 134 -13.41 -0.98 5.04
C THR A 134 -12.88 -1.32 3.64
N HIS A 135 -13.08 -2.55 3.19
CA HIS A 135 -12.65 -3.01 1.87
C HIS A 135 -13.34 -2.21 0.74
N VAL A 136 -14.64 -2.00 0.85
CA VAL A 136 -15.40 -1.18 -0.11
C VAL A 136 -14.89 0.25 -0.15
N LEU A 137 -14.66 0.89 1.01
CA LEU A 137 -14.10 2.25 1.08
C LEU A 137 -12.70 2.32 0.47
N ASN A 138 -11.87 1.32 0.71
CA ASN A 138 -10.54 1.28 0.12
C ASN A 138 -10.58 1.10 -1.41
N MET A 139 -11.50 0.30 -1.92
CA MET A 139 -11.71 0.18 -3.37
C MET A 139 -12.20 1.48 -4.00
N PHE A 140 -13.06 2.22 -3.31
CA PHE A 140 -13.47 3.55 -3.73
C PHE A 140 -12.26 4.52 -3.84
N ILE A 141 -11.41 4.58 -2.80
CA ILE A 141 -10.18 5.37 -2.78
C ILE A 141 -9.23 4.93 -3.90
N SER A 142 -9.07 3.62 -4.10
CA SER A 142 -8.19 3.08 -5.13
C SER A 142 -8.65 3.44 -6.54
N LYS A 143 -9.96 3.43 -6.78
CA LYS A 143 -10.54 3.88 -8.06
C LYS A 143 -10.29 5.38 -8.29
N LEU A 144 -10.51 6.22 -7.27
CA LEU A 144 -10.25 7.67 -7.32
C LEU A 144 -8.77 8.00 -7.58
N THR A 145 -7.86 7.18 -7.11
CA THR A 145 -6.40 7.37 -7.27
C THR A 145 -5.81 6.51 -8.38
N ARG A 146 -6.64 5.84 -9.18
CA ARG A 146 -6.26 5.05 -10.34
C ARG A 146 -5.22 3.97 -10.02
N ALA A 147 -5.48 3.17 -8.99
CA ALA A 147 -4.65 2.01 -8.69
C ALA A 147 -4.72 0.99 -9.85
N ASP A 148 -3.57 0.40 -10.18
CA ASP A 148 -3.45 -0.58 -11.27
C ASP A 148 -3.86 -1.99 -10.84
N ILE A 149 -3.68 -2.28 -9.54
CA ILE A 149 -3.98 -3.59 -8.94
C ILE A 149 -4.80 -3.36 -7.67
N GLN A 150 -5.89 -4.10 -7.53
CA GLN A 150 -6.65 -4.18 -6.29
C GLN A 150 -6.41 -5.54 -5.64
N SER A 151 -5.84 -5.54 -4.44
CA SER A 151 -5.76 -6.74 -3.60
C SER A 151 -7.01 -6.89 -2.76
N THR A 152 -7.44 -8.12 -2.61
CA THR A 152 -8.50 -8.50 -1.68
C THR A 152 -7.86 -9.12 -0.43
N ILE A 153 -8.42 -8.82 0.72
CA ILE A 153 -7.98 -9.38 2.00
C ILE A 153 -9.19 -9.92 2.72
N THR A 154 -9.02 -11.11 3.29
CA THR A 154 -10.09 -11.73 4.08
C THR A 154 -10.15 -11.16 5.49
N PRO A 155 -11.32 -11.20 6.16
CA PRO A 155 -11.42 -10.75 7.55
C PRO A 155 -10.53 -11.52 8.52
N ASP A 156 -10.11 -12.74 8.14
CA ASP A 156 -9.29 -13.62 8.98
C ASP A 156 -7.79 -13.46 8.77
N GLU A 157 -7.38 -12.64 7.81
CA GLU A 157 -5.96 -12.48 7.51
C GLU A 157 -5.19 -11.92 8.71
N GLY A 158 -4.04 -12.53 8.98
CA GLY A 158 -3.19 -12.16 10.10
C GLY A 158 -3.55 -12.81 11.43
N ARG A 159 -4.66 -13.54 11.52
CA ARG A 159 -5.09 -14.26 12.74
C ARG A 159 -5.10 -15.76 12.57
N ASN A 160 -5.74 -16.23 11.51
CA ASN A 160 -5.97 -17.62 11.22
C ASN A 160 -5.62 -17.92 9.77
N VAL A 161 -5.59 -19.20 9.43
CA VAL A 161 -5.63 -19.61 8.01
C VAL A 161 -7.02 -19.24 7.49
N PRO A 162 -7.11 -18.35 6.46
CA PRO A 162 -8.42 -17.92 5.97
C PRO A 162 -9.22 -19.09 5.43
N TRP A 163 -10.50 -19.14 5.79
CA TRP A 163 -11.42 -20.11 5.21
C TRP A 163 -11.68 -19.78 3.73
N HIS A 164 -11.78 -20.78 2.90
CA HIS A 164 -12.02 -20.57 1.47
C HIS A 164 -13.26 -19.73 1.18
N ILE A 165 -14.32 -19.88 1.99
CA ILE A 165 -15.55 -19.09 1.85
C ILE A 165 -15.27 -17.58 1.98
N TYR A 166 -14.45 -17.17 2.95
CA TYR A 166 -14.10 -15.75 3.13
C TYR A 166 -13.23 -15.21 1.99
N ASN A 167 -12.37 -16.04 1.40
CA ASN A 167 -11.65 -15.68 0.19
C ASN A 167 -12.60 -15.42 -0.99
N MET A 168 -13.59 -16.29 -1.15
CA MET A 168 -14.61 -16.13 -2.20
C MET A 168 -15.43 -14.87 -1.98
N GLU A 169 -15.93 -14.66 -0.76
CA GLU A 169 -16.70 -13.46 -0.38
C GLU A 169 -15.90 -12.17 -0.59
N ALA A 170 -14.61 -12.16 -0.24
CA ALA A 170 -13.74 -11.00 -0.46
C ALA A 170 -13.56 -10.72 -1.95
N CYS A 171 -13.36 -11.74 -2.77
CA CYS A 171 -13.25 -11.60 -4.23
C CYS A 171 -14.57 -11.13 -4.86
N ASP A 172 -15.69 -11.68 -4.42
CA ASP A 172 -17.01 -11.29 -4.93
C ASP A 172 -17.35 -9.86 -4.50
N THR A 173 -17.04 -9.47 -3.28
CA THR A 173 -17.18 -8.08 -2.80
C THR A 173 -16.34 -7.13 -3.66
N ALA A 174 -15.08 -7.48 -3.95
CA ALA A 174 -14.21 -6.66 -4.77
C ALA A 174 -14.77 -6.54 -6.20
N LYS A 175 -15.18 -7.65 -6.80
CA LYS A 175 -15.76 -7.66 -8.15
C LYS A 175 -17.02 -6.79 -8.23
N GLN A 176 -17.96 -6.98 -7.30
CA GLN A 176 -19.22 -6.21 -7.28
C GLN A 176 -18.95 -4.72 -7.03
N THR A 177 -18.06 -4.38 -6.11
CA THR A 177 -17.69 -3.00 -5.83
C THR A 177 -17.04 -2.33 -7.04
N LEU A 178 -16.08 -2.98 -7.69
CA LEU A 178 -15.40 -2.41 -8.87
C LEU A 178 -16.36 -2.22 -10.04
N VAL A 179 -17.31 -3.14 -10.24
CA VAL A 179 -18.38 -2.98 -11.24
C VAL A 179 -19.31 -1.83 -10.85
N GLY A 180 -19.70 -1.73 -9.57
CA GLY A 180 -20.54 -0.64 -9.06
C GLY A 180 -19.89 0.75 -9.14
N LEU A 181 -18.54 0.78 -9.17
CA LEU A 181 -17.75 2.00 -9.32
C LEU A 181 -17.33 2.28 -10.78
N ASP A 182 -17.85 1.52 -11.74
CA ASP A 182 -17.54 1.79 -13.14
C ASP A 182 -18.13 3.13 -13.58
N GLY A 183 -17.37 3.88 -14.38
CA GLY A 183 -17.75 5.25 -14.74
C GLY A 183 -17.49 6.31 -13.65
N LEU A 184 -17.04 5.93 -12.43
CA LEU A 184 -16.82 6.91 -11.35
C LEU A 184 -15.93 8.07 -11.78
N MET A 185 -14.84 7.78 -12.50
CA MET A 185 -13.87 8.79 -12.93
C MET A 185 -14.37 9.70 -14.06
N GLU A 186 -15.47 9.36 -14.67
CA GLU A 186 -16.16 10.20 -15.65
C GLU A 186 -17.14 11.17 -14.97
N MET A 187 -17.62 10.82 -13.77
CA MET A 187 -18.66 11.55 -13.04
C MET A 187 -18.08 12.36 -11.87
N VAL A 188 -16.89 12.01 -11.36
CA VAL A 188 -16.33 12.61 -10.15
C VAL A 188 -14.89 13.04 -10.39
N GLU A 189 -14.57 14.27 -10.02
CA GLU A 189 -13.20 14.81 -10.02
C GLU A 189 -12.79 15.13 -8.58
N LEU A 190 -11.55 14.77 -8.22
CA LEU A 190 -10.95 15.19 -6.96
C LEU A 190 -10.71 16.69 -6.96
N LYS A 191 -11.08 17.38 -5.89
CA LYS A 191 -10.81 18.80 -5.73
C LYS A 191 -9.32 19.10 -5.92
N LYS A 192 -9.03 20.20 -6.62
CA LYS A 192 -7.66 20.67 -6.89
C LYS A 192 -7.13 21.57 -5.79
N ASP A 193 -7.94 21.91 -4.81
CA ASP A 193 -7.66 22.79 -3.68
C ASP A 193 -8.29 22.26 -2.39
N GLY A 194 -8.10 23.00 -1.29
CA GLY A 194 -8.68 22.71 0.01
C GLY A 194 -8.06 21.52 0.75
N PRO A 195 -8.73 21.00 1.79
CA PRO A 195 -8.13 20.08 2.76
C PRO A 195 -7.46 18.84 2.16
N LEU A 196 -8.04 18.27 1.09
CA LEU A 196 -7.45 17.12 0.41
C LEU A 196 -6.01 17.42 -0.09
N ARG A 197 -5.85 18.55 -0.76
CA ARG A 197 -4.58 18.93 -1.36
C ARG A 197 -3.58 19.46 -0.34
N GLU A 198 -4.07 20.14 0.68
CA GLU A 198 -3.25 20.61 1.81
C GLU A 198 -2.65 19.44 2.58
N MET A 199 -3.46 18.45 2.95
CA MET A 199 -2.99 17.24 3.64
C MET A 199 -2.04 16.42 2.77
N ALA A 200 -2.35 16.23 1.48
CA ALA A 200 -1.47 15.50 0.56
C ALA A 200 -0.12 16.22 0.39
N ARG A 201 -0.11 17.54 0.35
CA ARG A 201 1.11 18.35 0.29
C ARG A 201 1.93 18.22 1.56
N ASP A 202 1.32 18.37 2.74
CA ASP A 202 2.00 18.21 4.04
C ASP A 202 2.69 16.83 4.13
N ILE A 203 1.99 15.76 3.77
CA ILE A 203 2.57 14.41 3.77
C ILE A 203 3.79 14.33 2.84
N LYS A 204 3.70 14.91 1.62
CA LYS A 204 4.80 14.90 0.66
C LYS A 204 6.01 15.69 1.14
N GLU A 205 5.79 16.90 1.63
CA GLU A 205 6.85 17.78 2.13
C GLU A 205 7.60 17.13 3.30
N ARG A 206 6.88 16.58 4.26
CA ARG A 206 7.48 15.85 5.39
C ARG A 206 8.21 14.59 4.96
N ALA A 207 7.71 13.87 3.97
CA ALA A 207 8.40 12.70 3.42
C ALA A 207 9.71 13.11 2.71
N CYS A 208 9.71 14.21 1.96
CA CYS A 208 10.93 14.73 1.32
C CYS A 208 11.97 15.14 2.36
N LEU A 209 11.58 15.93 3.36
CA LEU A 209 12.48 16.34 4.44
C LEU A 209 13.07 15.14 5.19
N PHE A 210 12.27 14.13 5.48
CA PHE A 210 12.75 12.91 6.13
C PHE A 210 13.71 12.11 5.24
N MET A 211 13.47 12.06 3.93
CA MET A 211 14.40 11.42 2.98
C MET A 211 15.72 12.19 2.89
N GLU A 212 15.68 13.52 2.89
CA GLU A 212 16.88 14.37 2.92
C GLU A 212 17.70 14.12 4.18
N GLU A 213 17.05 14.08 5.36
CA GLU A 213 17.68 13.75 6.63
C GLU A 213 18.38 12.37 6.60
N ILE A 214 17.73 11.34 6.02
CA ILE A 214 18.34 10.01 5.85
C ILE A 214 19.59 10.09 4.95
N VAL A 215 19.53 10.85 3.88
CA VAL A 215 20.68 10.98 2.94
C VAL A 215 21.84 11.75 3.57
N GLU A 216 21.56 12.77 4.36
CA GLU A 216 22.56 13.58 5.02
C GLU A 216 23.29 12.84 6.18
N ASN A 217 22.55 11.99 6.88
CA ASN A 217 23.08 11.27 8.05
C ASN A 217 23.65 9.88 7.74
N GLY A 218 23.56 9.42 6.47
CA GLY A 218 24.10 8.13 6.02
C GLY A 218 23.18 6.99 6.27
#